data_885161da468196eb097fbb4ac1c791d2
#
_entry.id   885161da468196eb097fbb4ac1c791d2
#
_cell.length_a   1.000
_cell.length_b   1.000
_cell.length_c   1.000
_cell.angle_alpha   90.00
_cell.angle_beta   90.00
_cell.angle_gamma   90.00
#
_symmetry.space_group_name_H-M   'P 1'
#
loop_
_entity.id
_entity.type
_entity.pdbx_description
1 polymer ?
#
loop_
_entity_poly.entity_id
_entity_poly.type
_entity_poly.pdbx_seq_one_letter_code
_entity_poly.pdbx_strand_id
1 'polypeptide(L)'
;WVVNKVALHMLGRARKKYEKERQPSVIKAAEEIFTHATQGGYTRIFKPMDSDDIFIVDENERSKGLLEMSRGTREQLYLAMRFGLITEYEKQSEPLPIVMDDVFVNFDDDRNDQIIDRVQHFAKHRQIIVLTCHRRTLEAYSDRGANALTIT
;
A
#
# COMPACT_ATOMS: atom_id res chain seq x y z
N TRP A 1 3.19 18.77 -39.50
CA TRP A 1 2.16 18.44 -38.51
C TRP A 1 2.30 17.00 -38.00
N VAL A 2 2.46 16.01 -38.89
CA VAL A 2 2.63 14.57 -38.53
C VAL A 2 3.89 14.35 -37.70
N VAL A 3 5.02 14.93 -38.12
CA VAL A 3 6.31 14.82 -37.39
C VAL A 3 6.20 15.30 -35.96
N ASN A 4 5.52 16.42 -35.74
CA ASN A 4 5.33 16.95 -34.36
C ASN A 4 4.42 16.04 -33.50
N LYS A 5 3.39 15.42 -34.09
CA LYS A 5 2.55 14.45 -33.39
C LYS A 5 3.32 13.19 -33.00
N VAL A 6 4.14 12.67 -33.90
CA VAL A 6 5.00 11.49 -33.63
C VAL A 6 6.02 11.83 -32.54
N ALA A 7 6.68 12.98 -32.63
CA ALA A 7 7.65 13.42 -31.65
C ALA A 7 7.00 13.56 -30.25
N LEU A 8 5.83 14.21 -30.14
CA LEU A 8 5.07 14.33 -28.89
C LEU A 8 4.66 12.95 -28.35
N HIS A 9 4.22 12.05 -29.21
CA HIS A 9 3.87 10.69 -28.79
C HIS A 9 5.10 9.91 -28.25
N MET A 10 6.23 10.00 -28.93
CA MET A 10 7.48 9.37 -28.49
C MET A 10 7.98 9.95 -27.16
N LEU A 11 7.95 11.28 -27.02
CA LEU A 11 8.30 11.94 -25.76
C LEU A 11 7.37 11.52 -24.61
N GLY A 12 6.07 11.44 -24.86
CA GLY A 12 5.10 10.96 -23.87
C GLY A 12 5.35 9.51 -23.43
N ARG A 13 5.71 8.62 -24.38
CA ARG A 13 6.10 7.24 -24.07
C ARG A 13 7.42 7.17 -23.28
N ALA A 14 8.41 7.93 -23.69
CA ALA A 14 9.70 8.01 -23.00
C ALA A 14 9.53 8.51 -21.57
N ARG A 15 8.72 9.57 -21.37
CA ARG A 15 8.38 10.09 -20.05
C ARG A 15 7.70 9.03 -19.18
N LYS A 16 6.65 8.37 -19.66
CA LYS A 16 5.94 7.31 -18.93
C LYS A 16 6.88 6.14 -18.55
N LYS A 17 7.77 5.77 -19.46
CA LYS A 17 8.78 4.73 -19.20
C LYS A 17 9.75 5.18 -18.11
N TYR A 18 10.27 6.39 -18.20
CA TYR A 18 11.19 6.97 -17.21
C TYR A 18 10.53 7.08 -15.82
N GLU A 19 9.30 7.59 -15.75
CA GLU A 19 8.53 7.68 -14.50
C GLU A 19 8.33 6.29 -13.86
N LYS A 20 8.10 5.25 -14.67
CA LYS A 20 7.97 3.87 -14.18
C LYS A 20 9.29 3.28 -13.68
N GLU A 21 10.39 3.51 -14.39
CA GLU A 21 11.69 2.93 -14.07
C GLU A 21 12.42 3.65 -12.93
N ARG A 22 12.15 4.95 -12.77
CA ARG A 22 12.78 5.82 -11.76
C ARG A 22 11.95 6.08 -10.52
N GLN A 23 10.82 5.39 -10.37
CA GLN A 23 10.05 5.49 -9.13
C GLN A 23 10.87 5.05 -7.92
N PRO A 24 10.77 5.80 -6.79
CA PRO A 24 11.38 5.38 -5.54
C PRO A 24 11.00 3.93 -5.19
N SER A 25 11.96 3.19 -4.67
CA SER A 25 11.78 1.79 -4.28
C SER A 25 10.65 1.60 -3.25
N VAL A 26 10.47 2.59 -2.38
CA VAL A 26 9.34 2.65 -1.42
C VAL A 26 7.99 2.58 -2.14
N ILE A 27 7.82 3.35 -3.22
CA ILE A 27 6.54 3.35 -3.98
C ILE A 27 6.32 1.99 -4.67
N LYS A 28 7.37 1.38 -5.20
CA LYS A 28 7.27 0.03 -5.80
C LYS A 28 6.88 -1.03 -4.76
N ALA A 29 7.50 -0.99 -3.59
CA ALA A 29 7.15 -1.90 -2.50
C ALA A 29 5.71 -1.67 -2.00
N ALA A 30 5.29 -0.41 -1.90
CA ALA A 30 3.91 -0.05 -1.54
C ALA A 30 2.90 -0.49 -2.61
N GLU A 31 3.24 -0.40 -3.89
CA GLU A 31 2.40 -0.83 -5.01
C GLU A 31 2.04 -2.31 -4.92
N GLU A 32 3.02 -3.18 -4.66
CA GLU A 32 2.78 -4.62 -4.48
C GLU A 32 1.82 -4.90 -3.32
N ILE A 33 2.01 -4.20 -2.20
CA ILE A 33 1.18 -4.36 -1.01
C ILE A 33 -0.24 -3.85 -1.27
N PHE A 34 -0.37 -2.69 -1.93
CA PHE A 34 -1.65 -2.05 -2.22
C PHE A 34 -2.47 -2.84 -3.25
N THR A 35 -1.82 -3.34 -4.29
CA THR A 35 -2.45 -4.18 -5.30
C THR A 35 -3.01 -5.45 -4.67
N HIS A 36 -2.26 -6.07 -3.77
CA HIS A 36 -2.74 -7.24 -3.03
C HIS A 36 -3.91 -6.89 -2.09
N ALA A 37 -3.78 -5.82 -1.29
CA ALA A 37 -4.81 -5.39 -0.34
C ALA A 37 -6.13 -4.98 -1.02
N THR A 38 -6.07 -4.56 -2.28
CA THR A 38 -7.25 -4.19 -3.09
C THR A 38 -7.69 -5.27 -4.07
N GLN A 39 -7.15 -6.49 -3.95
CA GLN A 39 -7.47 -7.65 -4.81
C GLN A 39 -7.32 -7.33 -6.30
N GLY A 40 -6.32 -6.54 -6.67
CA GLY A 40 -6.07 -6.11 -8.05
C GLY A 40 -6.93 -4.93 -8.52
N GLY A 41 -7.85 -4.42 -7.71
CA GLY A 41 -8.68 -3.26 -8.06
C GLY A 41 -7.86 -1.99 -8.36
N TYR A 42 -6.63 -1.95 -7.85
CA TYR A 42 -5.63 -0.94 -8.20
C TYR A 42 -4.31 -1.61 -8.51
N THR A 43 -3.74 -1.27 -9.66
CA THR A 43 -2.60 -1.97 -10.25
C THR A 43 -1.30 -1.18 -10.16
N ARG A 44 -1.36 0.11 -9.84
CA ARG A 44 -0.19 0.97 -9.84
C ARG A 44 -0.34 2.16 -8.90
N ILE A 45 0.77 2.53 -8.26
CA ILE A 45 0.97 3.80 -7.55
C ILE A 45 2.06 4.56 -8.29
N PHE A 46 1.89 5.86 -8.54
CA PHE A 46 2.95 6.65 -9.15
C PHE A 46 2.92 8.11 -8.71
N LYS A 47 4.08 8.74 -8.74
CA LYS A 47 4.27 10.17 -8.56
C LYS A 47 4.79 10.74 -9.88
N PRO A 48 4.05 11.65 -10.55
CA PRO A 48 4.53 12.35 -11.73
C PRO A 48 5.78 13.19 -11.42
N MET A 49 6.60 13.44 -12.43
CA MET A 49 7.83 14.26 -12.26
C MET A 49 7.53 15.73 -11.97
N ASP A 50 6.40 16.22 -12.40
CA ASP A 50 5.95 17.62 -12.31
C ASP A 50 4.91 17.85 -11.23
N SER A 51 4.66 16.88 -10.36
CA SER A 51 3.72 16.97 -9.25
C SER A 51 4.28 16.33 -7.99
N ASP A 52 3.92 16.89 -6.84
CA ASP A 52 4.19 16.27 -5.55
C ASP A 52 3.09 15.29 -5.12
N ASP A 53 1.99 15.24 -5.87
CA ASP A 53 0.88 14.37 -5.59
C ASP A 53 1.14 12.91 -5.99
N ILE A 54 0.53 12.00 -5.23
CA ILE A 54 0.52 10.57 -5.54
C ILE A 54 -0.78 10.25 -6.26
N PHE A 55 -0.67 9.47 -7.32
CA PHE A 55 -1.78 8.94 -8.10
C PHE A 55 -1.78 7.42 -8.04
N ILE A 56 -2.98 6.85 -8.18
CA ILE A 56 -3.17 5.41 -8.36
C ILE A 56 -3.82 5.14 -9.71
N VAL A 57 -3.61 3.94 -10.23
CA VAL A 57 -4.25 3.47 -11.47
C VAL A 57 -5.16 2.31 -11.10
N ASP A 58 -6.43 2.38 -11.48
CA ASP A 58 -7.38 1.29 -11.29
C ASP A 58 -7.24 0.20 -12.37
N GLU A 59 -7.98 -0.89 -12.22
CA GLU A 59 -8.03 -2.03 -13.15
C GLU A 59 -8.43 -1.65 -14.58
N ASN A 60 -9.11 -0.50 -14.77
CA ASN A 60 -9.51 0.04 -16.06
C ASN A 60 -8.51 1.05 -16.63
N GLU A 61 -7.29 1.06 -16.12
CA GLU A 61 -6.21 2.00 -16.49
C GLU A 61 -6.54 3.49 -16.25
N ARG A 62 -7.49 3.80 -15.38
CA ARG A 62 -7.85 5.17 -15.03
C ARG A 62 -6.99 5.65 -13.86
N SER A 63 -6.36 6.82 -14.07
CA SER A 63 -5.60 7.47 -13.00
C SER A 63 -6.55 8.25 -12.09
N LYS A 64 -6.37 8.09 -10.77
CA LYS A 64 -7.12 8.78 -9.73
C LYS A 64 -6.18 9.44 -8.73
N GLY A 65 -6.49 10.68 -8.38
CA GLY A 65 -5.82 11.40 -7.29
C GLY A 65 -6.38 10.99 -5.92
N LEU A 66 -5.70 11.41 -4.84
CA LEU A 66 -6.10 11.07 -3.47
C LEU A 66 -7.54 11.49 -3.12
N LEU A 67 -8.00 12.62 -3.66
CA LEU A 67 -9.34 13.15 -3.37
C LEU A 67 -10.47 12.36 -4.05
N GLU A 68 -10.15 11.61 -5.11
CA GLU A 68 -11.11 10.79 -5.85
C GLU A 68 -11.28 9.39 -5.26
N MET A 69 -10.47 9.05 -4.26
CA MET A 69 -10.52 7.74 -3.59
C MET A 69 -11.53 7.75 -2.43
N SER A 70 -12.14 6.59 -2.19
CA SER A 70 -12.91 6.37 -0.97
C SER A 70 -11.99 6.48 0.26
N ARG A 71 -12.58 6.76 1.44
CA ARG A 71 -11.83 6.82 2.69
C ARG A 71 -11.06 5.53 2.95
N GLY A 72 -11.70 4.37 2.83
CA GLY A 72 -11.05 3.08 3.05
C GLY A 72 -9.91 2.81 2.06
N THR A 73 -10.06 3.18 0.79
CA THR A 73 -8.99 3.05 -0.22
C THR A 73 -7.78 3.92 0.13
N ARG A 74 -8.01 5.15 0.60
CA ARG A 74 -6.91 6.03 1.04
C ARG A 74 -6.17 5.46 2.24
N GLU A 75 -6.89 4.91 3.21
CA GLU A 75 -6.28 4.29 4.40
C GLU A 75 -5.46 3.05 4.03
N GLN A 76 -5.95 2.21 3.09
CA GLN A 76 -5.17 1.11 2.53
C GLN A 76 -3.91 1.59 1.82
N LEU A 77 -4.00 2.66 1.04
CA LEU A 77 -2.84 3.25 0.37
C LEU A 77 -1.81 3.77 1.39
N TYR A 78 -2.25 4.49 2.42
CA TYR A 78 -1.35 4.97 3.48
C TYR A 78 -0.69 3.83 4.23
N LEU A 79 -1.43 2.77 4.51
CA LEU A 79 -0.88 1.58 5.16
C LEU A 79 0.15 0.88 4.25
N ALA A 80 -0.15 0.73 2.97
CA ALA A 80 0.77 0.17 2.00
C ALA A 80 2.06 0.99 1.86
N MET A 81 1.94 2.33 1.87
CA MET A 81 3.11 3.22 1.85
C MET A 81 3.99 3.07 3.10
N ARG A 82 3.38 2.91 4.28
CA ARG A 82 4.12 2.64 5.53
C ARG A 82 4.85 1.31 5.48
N PHE A 83 4.19 0.26 5.05
CA PHE A 83 4.84 -1.06 4.88
C PHE A 83 5.91 -1.03 3.78
N GLY A 84 5.69 -0.30 2.69
CA GLY A 84 6.71 -0.08 1.66
C GLY A 84 7.97 0.60 2.23
N LEU A 85 7.78 1.61 3.07
CA LEU A 85 8.89 2.29 3.76
C LEU A 85 9.63 1.34 4.70
N ILE A 86 8.92 0.55 5.48
CA ILE A 86 9.50 -0.46 6.37
C ILE A 86 10.31 -1.47 5.57
N THR A 87 9.76 -1.98 4.47
CA THR A 87 10.45 -2.95 3.59
C THR A 87 11.74 -2.38 3.02
N GLU A 88 11.75 -1.11 2.64
CA GLU A 88 12.97 -0.47 2.12
C GLU A 88 14.00 -0.19 3.22
N TYR A 89 13.55 0.23 4.41
CA TYR A 89 14.43 0.43 5.56
C TYR A 89 15.18 -0.85 5.93
N GLU A 90 14.50 -1.98 5.90
CA GLU A 90 15.06 -3.29 6.29
C GLU A 90 16.08 -3.87 5.32
N LYS A 91 16.15 -3.36 4.10
CA LYS A 91 17.24 -3.74 3.18
C LYS A 91 18.62 -3.32 3.68
N GLN A 92 18.67 -2.36 4.60
CA GLN A 92 19.91 -1.77 5.12
C GLN A 92 20.03 -1.84 6.65
N SER A 93 19.01 -2.37 7.34
CA SER A 93 18.91 -2.34 8.80
C SER A 93 18.19 -3.59 9.29
N GLU A 94 18.37 -3.89 10.58
CA GLU A 94 17.65 -4.99 11.22
C GLU A 94 16.15 -4.70 11.36
N PRO A 95 15.29 -5.73 11.27
CA PRO A 95 13.86 -5.56 11.44
C PRO A 95 13.51 -5.01 12.81
N LEU A 96 12.81 -3.89 12.86
CA LEU A 96 12.30 -3.29 14.08
C LEU A 96 10.89 -3.82 14.41
N PRO A 97 10.51 -3.88 15.70
CA PRO A 97 9.13 -4.14 16.09
C PRO A 97 8.18 -3.11 15.52
N ILE A 98 6.99 -3.54 15.12
CA ILE A 98 5.93 -2.66 14.62
C ILE A 98 4.81 -2.61 15.66
N VAL A 99 4.38 -1.41 16.03
CA VAL A 99 3.21 -1.19 16.87
C VAL A 99 2.12 -0.58 16.00
N MET A 100 0.95 -1.19 16.00
CA MET A 100 -0.23 -0.78 15.24
C MET A 100 -1.37 -0.50 16.24
N ASP A 101 -1.97 0.68 16.18
CA ASP A 101 -3.04 1.10 17.06
C ASP A 101 -4.30 1.38 16.24
N ASP A 102 -5.31 0.53 16.42
CA ASP A 102 -6.63 0.61 15.78
C ASP A 102 -6.62 0.90 14.27
N VAL A 103 -5.65 0.36 13.52
CA VAL A 103 -5.43 0.68 12.09
C VAL A 103 -6.54 0.12 11.18
N PHE A 104 -7.43 -0.73 11.70
CA PHE A 104 -8.38 -1.53 10.89
C PHE A 104 -9.83 -1.04 10.98
N VAL A 105 -10.09 0.03 11.72
CA VAL A 105 -11.44 0.49 12.08
C VAL A 105 -12.33 0.84 10.88
N ASN A 106 -11.73 1.26 9.78
CA ASN A 106 -12.45 1.76 8.61
C ASN A 106 -12.46 0.77 7.43
N PHE A 107 -12.05 -0.48 7.65
CA PHE A 107 -12.04 -1.50 6.61
C PHE A 107 -13.28 -2.39 6.73
N ASP A 108 -13.83 -2.79 5.58
CA ASP A 108 -14.78 -3.88 5.50
C ASP A 108 -14.09 -5.23 5.76
N ASP A 109 -14.89 -6.27 5.87
CA ASP A 109 -14.46 -7.60 6.29
C ASP A 109 -13.41 -8.20 5.36
N ASP A 110 -13.67 -8.13 4.05
CA ASP A 110 -12.78 -8.71 3.03
C ASP A 110 -11.42 -7.98 3.00
N ARG A 111 -11.44 -6.66 3.17
CA ARG A 111 -10.21 -5.85 3.22
C ARG A 111 -9.42 -6.09 4.49
N ASN A 112 -10.10 -6.27 5.61
CA ASN A 112 -9.45 -6.64 6.87
C ASN A 112 -8.66 -7.93 6.74
N ASP A 113 -9.26 -8.98 6.19
CA ASP A 113 -8.62 -10.27 6.02
C ASP A 113 -7.34 -10.17 5.16
N GLN A 114 -7.39 -9.46 4.05
CA GLN A 114 -6.22 -9.26 3.17
C GLN A 114 -5.06 -8.54 3.89
N ILE A 115 -5.39 -7.54 4.70
CA ILE A 115 -4.38 -6.78 5.44
C ILE A 115 -3.83 -7.62 6.61
N ILE A 116 -4.67 -8.35 7.32
CA ILE A 116 -4.24 -9.24 8.41
C ILE A 116 -3.26 -10.29 7.88
N ASP A 117 -3.55 -10.92 6.75
CA ASP A 117 -2.65 -11.89 6.12
C ASP A 117 -1.28 -11.26 5.77
N ARG A 118 -1.30 -10.01 5.33
CA ARG A 118 -0.06 -9.27 5.04
C ARG A 118 0.72 -8.93 6.32
N VAL A 119 0.03 -8.49 7.36
CA VAL A 119 0.63 -8.25 8.68
C VAL A 119 1.26 -9.53 9.23
N GLN A 120 0.59 -10.66 9.11
CA GLN A 120 1.15 -11.95 9.52
C GLN A 120 2.39 -12.34 8.69
N HIS A 121 2.42 -12.02 7.41
CA HIS A 121 3.62 -12.23 6.61
C HIS A 121 4.82 -11.44 7.16
N PHE A 122 4.60 -10.18 7.52
CA PHE A 122 5.62 -9.35 8.17
C PHE A 122 6.02 -9.89 9.56
N ALA A 123 5.08 -10.46 10.31
CA ALA A 123 5.31 -11.02 11.63
C ALA A 123 6.23 -12.26 11.64
N LYS A 124 6.47 -12.91 10.49
CA LYS A 124 7.40 -14.04 10.38
C LYS A 124 8.85 -13.67 10.71
N HIS A 125 9.23 -12.41 10.54
CA HIS A 125 10.61 -11.94 10.68
C HIS A 125 10.77 -10.85 11.73
N ARG A 126 9.69 -10.47 12.43
CA ARG A 126 9.70 -9.41 13.45
C ARG A 126 8.54 -9.53 14.42
N GLN A 127 8.64 -8.83 15.53
CA GLN A 127 7.53 -8.65 16.44
C GLN A 127 6.54 -7.62 15.90
N ILE A 128 5.25 -7.96 15.90
CA ILE A 128 4.17 -7.01 15.62
C ILE A 128 3.24 -7.01 16.83
N ILE A 129 2.95 -5.82 17.33
CA ILE A 129 2.02 -5.57 18.43
C ILE A 129 0.82 -4.82 17.84
N VAL A 130 -0.36 -5.43 17.90
CA VAL A 130 -1.61 -4.80 17.47
C VAL A 130 -2.40 -4.45 18.72
N LEU A 131 -2.64 -3.16 18.90
CA LEU A 131 -3.53 -2.63 19.93
C LEU A 131 -4.90 -2.40 19.30
N THR A 132 -5.96 -2.91 19.92
CA THR A 132 -7.32 -2.70 19.44
C THR A 132 -8.34 -2.77 20.56
N CYS A 133 -9.38 -1.94 20.48
CA CYS A 133 -10.58 -2.05 21.31
C CYS A 133 -11.69 -2.84 20.60
N HIS A 134 -11.47 -3.31 19.38
CA HIS A 134 -12.47 -4.00 18.56
C HIS A 134 -12.35 -5.52 18.70
N ARG A 135 -13.38 -6.13 19.30
CA ARG A 135 -13.46 -7.59 19.48
C ARG A 135 -13.26 -8.39 18.20
N ARG A 136 -13.81 -7.91 17.10
CA ARG A 136 -13.65 -8.53 15.78
C ARG A 136 -12.19 -8.61 15.32
N THR A 137 -11.43 -7.53 15.47
CA THR A 137 -9.99 -7.51 15.16
C THR A 137 -9.24 -8.51 16.02
N LEU A 138 -9.56 -8.55 17.33
CA LEU A 138 -8.99 -9.52 18.26
C LEU A 138 -9.26 -10.97 17.80
N GLU A 139 -10.50 -11.31 17.49
CA GLU A 139 -10.91 -12.63 17.02
C GLU A 139 -10.18 -12.99 15.71
N ALA A 140 -10.15 -12.10 14.73
CA ALA A 140 -9.50 -12.34 13.44
C ALA A 140 -7.99 -12.63 13.55
N TYR A 141 -7.28 -11.98 14.47
CA TYR A 141 -5.87 -12.28 14.75
C TYR A 141 -5.70 -13.55 15.58
N SER A 142 -6.57 -13.79 16.58
CA SER A 142 -6.51 -14.98 17.42
C SER A 142 -6.75 -16.26 16.62
N ASP A 143 -7.72 -16.25 15.71
CA ASP A 143 -8.02 -17.38 14.81
C ASP A 143 -6.85 -17.73 13.90
N ARG A 144 -5.96 -16.78 13.68
CA ARG A 144 -4.73 -16.94 12.90
C ARG A 144 -3.48 -17.19 13.77
N GLY A 145 -3.67 -17.48 15.06
CA GLY A 145 -2.61 -17.91 15.98
C GLY A 145 -1.84 -16.76 16.65
N ALA A 146 -2.34 -15.54 16.64
CA ALA A 146 -1.74 -14.47 17.42
C ALA A 146 -2.02 -14.65 18.92
N ASN A 147 -1.05 -14.27 19.77
CA ASN A 147 -1.23 -14.24 21.21
C ASN A 147 -2.06 -13.01 21.60
N ALA A 148 -3.21 -13.24 22.23
CA ALA A 148 -4.10 -12.19 22.69
C ALA A 148 -3.86 -11.89 24.18
N LEU A 149 -3.71 -10.61 24.50
CA LEU A 149 -3.60 -10.11 25.88
C LEU A 149 -4.66 -9.05 26.12
N THR A 150 -5.42 -9.19 27.21
CA THR A 150 -6.39 -8.15 27.62
C THR A 150 -5.74 -7.28 28.68
N ILE A 151 -5.74 -5.97 28.44
CA ILE A 151 -5.29 -4.97 29.41
C ILE A 151 -6.55 -4.45 30.10
N THR A 152 -6.63 -4.66 31.41
CA THR A 152 -7.73 -4.17 32.29
C THR A 152 -7.27 -2.96 33.08
#